data_7d640d47a80609af1da6a5891c864031
#
_entry.id   7d640d47a80609af1da6a5891c864031
#
_cell.length_a   1.000
_cell.length_b   1.000
_cell.length_c   1.000
_cell.angle_alpha   90.00
_cell.angle_beta   90.00
_cell.angle_gamma   90.00
#
_symmetry.space_group_name_H-M   'P 1'
#
loop_
_entity.id
_entity.type
_entity.pdbx_description
1 polymer ?
#
loop_
_entity_poly.entity_id
_entity_poly.type
_entity_poly.pdbx_seq_one_letter_code
_entity_poly.pdbx_strand_id
1 'polypeptide(L)'
;MSAMPKKFIVITSINHPTKALRTFSQLQDWQVVVVADRKTPTDWELANVKILTIEEQEALPLQTVKCLRWNHYARKNVGYLYAVMNGAELIYETDDDNIPYDSWESFFPLDLDGDVKVCDDSPKFVNAYHHFCDAHIWPRGFPLTQVLNQPGSTQLLKRPARKIAPVQQGLADLEPDVDAIYRLTIGKPITFSKNTSLYLAPGTYCPFNSQNTLWYPEAFPYLFLPASVPSRVTDIWRGYIAQRFLHMQDKGVLFFSPSVYQERNYHNLHHDFIQEIELYTRTEELVSVLDAYHADYAGIMEQLLQHQFVQQEDVDLFKAWISDLTQLGAM
;
A
#
# COMPACT_ATOMS: atom_id res chain seq x y z
N MET A 1 -3.70 -33.03 -3.69
CA MET A 1 -2.83 -31.87 -3.97
C MET A 1 -3.67 -30.64 -3.67
N SER A 2 -3.32 -29.82 -2.67
CA SER A 2 -3.97 -28.51 -2.49
C SER A 2 -3.67 -27.69 -3.74
N ALA A 3 -4.69 -27.04 -4.31
CA ALA A 3 -4.47 -26.10 -5.40
C ALA A 3 -3.45 -25.04 -4.94
N MET A 4 -2.55 -24.60 -5.82
CA MET A 4 -1.63 -23.51 -5.49
C MET A 4 -2.45 -22.25 -5.19
N PRO A 5 -2.03 -21.41 -4.22
CA PRO A 5 -2.75 -20.19 -3.86
C PRO A 5 -2.83 -19.25 -5.07
N LYS A 6 -3.99 -18.66 -5.28
CA LYS A 6 -4.20 -17.68 -6.35
C LYS A 6 -3.57 -16.34 -5.94
N LYS A 7 -2.49 -15.97 -6.62
CA LYS A 7 -1.70 -14.79 -6.32
C LYS A 7 -1.90 -13.74 -7.42
N PHE A 8 -2.15 -12.51 -7.03
CA PHE A 8 -2.40 -11.41 -7.97
C PHE A 8 -1.42 -10.27 -7.73
N ILE A 9 -0.89 -9.70 -8.82
CA ILE A 9 -0.16 -8.44 -8.83
C ILE A 9 -1.08 -7.39 -9.44
N VAL A 10 -1.39 -6.33 -8.69
CA VAL A 10 -2.29 -5.26 -9.12
C VAL A 10 -1.49 -3.98 -9.38
N ILE A 11 -1.57 -3.48 -10.60
CA ILE A 11 -0.86 -2.30 -11.11
C ILE A 11 -1.87 -1.37 -11.78
N THR A 12 -1.72 -0.06 -11.60
CA THR A 12 -2.31 0.95 -12.48
C THR A 12 -1.23 1.52 -13.39
N SER A 13 -1.50 1.69 -14.66
CA SER A 13 -0.53 2.27 -15.60
C SER A 13 -1.23 3.08 -16.69
N ILE A 14 -0.61 4.18 -17.06
CA ILE A 14 -0.98 5.02 -18.22
C ILE A 14 0.10 4.94 -19.31
N ASN A 15 1.03 4.01 -19.21
CA ASN A 15 2.18 3.83 -20.08
C ASN A 15 2.05 2.58 -20.94
N HIS A 16 2.84 2.50 -22.01
CA HIS A 16 3.17 1.22 -22.64
C HIS A 16 3.90 0.31 -21.64
N PRO A 17 3.98 -1.02 -21.85
CA PRO A 17 4.62 -1.94 -20.94
C PRO A 17 6.02 -1.48 -20.55
N THR A 18 6.17 -1.15 -19.27
CA THR A 18 7.43 -0.75 -18.67
C THR A 18 8.35 -1.97 -18.44
N LYS A 19 9.59 -1.72 -18.06
CA LYS A 19 10.52 -2.76 -17.63
C LYS A 19 9.95 -3.57 -16.45
N ALA A 20 9.37 -2.88 -15.46
CA ALA A 20 8.73 -3.51 -14.30
C ALA A 20 7.62 -4.47 -14.74
N LEU A 21 6.67 -3.99 -15.56
CA LEU A 21 5.55 -4.81 -16.02
C LEU A 21 6.02 -6.01 -16.85
N ARG A 22 7.04 -5.85 -17.72
CA ARG A 22 7.62 -6.95 -18.48
C ARG A 22 8.28 -8.00 -17.57
N THR A 23 8.92 -7.57 -16.48
CA THR A 23 9.53 -8.50 -15.53
C THR A 23 8.46 -9.25 -14.74
N PHE A 24 7.46 -8.55 -14.19
CA PHE A 24 6.34 -9.21 -13.48
C PHE A 24 5.57 -10.19 -14.37
N SER A 25 5.42 -9.91 -15.67
CA SER A 25 4.72 -10.81 -16.60
C SER A 25 5.39 -12.16 -16.81
N GLN A 26 6.66 -12.31 -16.40
CA GLN A 26 7.41 -13.57 -16.50
C GLN A 26 7.16 -14.51 -15.32
N LEU A 27 6.54 -14.01 -14.23
CA LEU A 27 6.24 -14.80 -13.03
C LEU A 27 5.08 -15.77 -13.31
N GLN A 28 5.34 -17.08 -13.21
CA GLN A 28 4.36 -18.11 -13.62
C GLN A 28 3.23 -18.31 -12.59
N ASP A 29 3.56 -18.12 -11.31
CA ASP A 29 2.61 -18.36 -10.20
C ASP A 29 1.77 -17.12 -9.84
N TRP A 30 1.94 -16.01 -10.55
CA TRP A 30 1.27 -14.75 -10.31
C TRP A 30 0.47 -14.30 -11.52
N GLN A 31 -0.77 -13.89 -11.30
CA GLN A 31 -1.57 -13.23 -12.32
C GLN A 31 -1.37 -11.71 -12.22
N VAL A 32 -0.79 -11.12 -13.24
CA VAL A 32 -0.64 -9.67 -13.31
C VAL A 32 -1.93 -9.04 -13.85
N VAL A 33 -2.43 -8.05 -13.12
CA VAL A 33 -3.63 -7.29 -13.49
C VAL A 33 -3.25 -5.83 -13.62
N VAL A 34 -3.39 -5.29 -14.82
CA VAL A 34 -3.21 -3.86 -15.10
C VAL A 34 -4.59 -3.21 -15.22
N VAL A 35 -4.88 -2.29 -14.32
CA VAL A 35 -6.09 -1.47 -14.40
C VAL A 35 -5.82 -0.30 -15.35
N ALA A 36 -6.40 -0.35 -16.53
CA ALA A 36 -6.29 0.70 -17.51
C ALA A 36 -7.12 1.93 -17.11
N ASP A 37 -6.69 3.10 -17.57
CA ASP A 37 -7.46 4.33 -17.48
C ASP A 37 -7.54 4.96 -18.88
N ARG A 38 -8.28 6.05 -19.05
CA ARG A 38 -8.51 6.70 -20.36
C ARG A 38 -7.23 7.15 -21.06
N LYS A 39 -6.13 7.30 -20.33
CA LYS A 39 -4.81 7.64 -20.86
C LYS A 39 -3.96 6.42 -21.18
N THR A 40 -4.38 5.22 -20.79
CA THR A 40 -3.61 3.99 -21.02
C THR A 40 -3.63 3.68 -22.52
N PRO A 41 -2.49 3.47 -23.19
CA PRO A 41 -2.43 3.01 -24.55
C PRO A 41 -3.15 1.67 -24.73
N THR A 42 -3.84 1.47 -25.84
CA THR A 42 -4.62 0.26 -26.13
C THR A 42 -3.97 -0.67 -27.17
N ASP A 43 -2.82 -0.27 -27.70
CA ASP A 43 -2.12 -0.88 -28.83
C ASP A 43 -1.01 -1.86 -28.40
N TRP A 44 -1.13 -2.46 -27.19
CA TRP A 44 -0.16 -3.43 -26.70
C TRP A 44 -0.83 -4.61 -25.99
N GLU A 45 -0.14 -5.74 -26.06
CA GLU A 45 -0.45 -6.94 -25.32
C GLU A 45 0.84 -7.48 -24.67
N LEU A 46 0.71 -8.14 -23.55
CA LEU A 46 1.82 -8.79 -22.87
C LEU A 46 1.33 -10.12 -22.32
N ALA A 47 2.04 -11.19 -22.63
CA ALA A 47 1.71 -12.52 -22.13
C ALA A 47 1.63 -12.50 -20.60
N ASN A 48 0.70 -13.26 -20.03
CA ASN A 48 0.49 -13.40 -18.58
C ASN A 48 0.02 -12.11 -17.86
N VAL A 49 -0.43 -11.11 -18.62
CA VAL A 49 -1.00 -9.87 -18.09
C VAL A 49 -2.47 -9.74 -18.49
N LYS A 50 -3.33 -9.61 -17.51
CA LYS A 50 -4.71 -9.20 -17.71
C LYS A 50 -4.80 -7.69 -17.69
N ILE A 51 -5.10 -7.09 -18.83
CA ILE A 51 -5.45 -5.67 -18.90
C ILE A 51 -6.95 -5.56 -18.67
N LEU A 52 -7.36 -4.83 -17.66
CA LEU A 52 -8.75 -4.46 -17.46
C LEU A 52 -9.01 -3.19 -18.25
N THR A 53 -9.51 -3.32 -19.47
CA THR A 53 -9.87 -2.19 -20.34
C THR A 53 -11.02 -1.39 -19.73
N ILE A 54 -11.30 -0.21 -20.29
CA ILE A 54 -12.44 0.63 -19.85
C ILE A 54 -13.74 -0.17 -19.96
N GLU A 55 -13.97 -0.80 -21.10
CA GLU A 55 -15.18 -1.57 -21.40
C GLU A 55 -15.32 -2.76 -20.45
N GLU A 56 -14.21 -3.46 -20.17
CA GLU A 56 -14.23 -4.57 -19.23
C GLU A 56 -14.51 -4.11 -17.80
N GLN A 57 -13.93 -2.98 -17.37
CA GLN A 57 -14.20 -2.43 -16.05
C GLN A 57 -15.68 -2.03 -15.92
N GLU A 58 -16.25 -1.37 -16.93
CA GLU A 58 -17.66 -0.97 -16.94
C GLU A 58 -18.63 -2.18 -16.97
N ALA A 59 -18.19 -3.31 -17.50
CA ALA A 59 -18.96 -4.56 -17.53
C ALA A 59 -18.90 -5.35 -16.20
N LEU A 60 -18.00 -5.01 -15.28
CA LEU A 60 -17.94 -5.70 -13.98
C LEU A 60 -19.22 -5.47 -13.17
N PRO A 61 -19.74 -6.51 -12.51
CA PRO A 61 -20.94 -6.42 -11.67
C PRO A 61 -20.62 -5.78 -10.30
N LEU A 62 -19.87 -4.69 -10.30
CA LEU A 62 -19.37 -4.01 -9.10
C LEU A 62 -19.90 -2.57 -9.02
N GLN A 63 -20.40 -2.20 -7.85
CA GLN A 63 -20.92 -0.85 -7.60
C GLN A 63 -19.78 0.18 -7.52
N THR A 64 -18.66 -0.21 -6.91
CA THR A 64 -17.44 0.62 -6.77
C THR A 64 -16.99 1.18 -8.12
N VAL A 65 -17.01 0.37 -9.19
CA VAL A 65 -16.60 0.80 -10.54
C VAL A 65 -17.38 2.01 -11.03
N LYS A 66 -18.69 2.06 -10.72
CA LYS A 66 -19.61 3.14 -11.17
C LYS A 66 -19.39 4.45 -10.41
N CYS A 67 -18.86 4.38 -9.19
CA CYS A 67 -18.60 5.54 -8.34
C CYS A 67 -17.20 6.14 -8.55
N LEU A 68 -16.27 5.38 -9.15
CA LEU A 68 -14.88 5.81 -9.30
C LEU A 68 -14.69 6.77 -10.48
N ARG A 69 -13.95 7.84 -10.23
CA ARG A 69 -13.51 8.78 -11.27
C ARG A 69 -12.52 8.13 -12.23
N TRP A 70 -12.56 8.52 -13.49
CA TRP A 70 -11.50 8.23 -14.47
C TRP A 70 -10.31 9.18 -14.33
N ASN A 71 -9.15 8.77 -14.82
CA ASN A 71 -7.86 9.47 -14.69
C ASN A 71 -7.49 9.73 -13.22
N HIS A 72 -7.71 8.72 -12.38
CA HIS A 72 -7.46 8.82 -10.97
C HIS A 72 -6.80 7.56 -10.40
N TYR A 73 -5.81 7.73 -9.51
CA TYR A 73 -5.07 6.62 -8.91
C TYR A 73 -5.97 5.60 -8.17
N ALA A 74 -7.05 6.08 -7.54
CA ALA A 74 -8.02 5.21 -6.85
C ALA A 74 -8.71 4.19 -7.78
N ARG A 75 -8.55 4.28 -9.12
CA ARG A 75 -8.97 3.19 -10.05
C ARG A 75 -8.31 1.85 -9.70
N LYS A 76 -7.19 1.83 -8.98
CA LYS A 76 -6.57 0.63 -8.44
C LYS A 76 -7.53 -0.23 -7.61
N ASN A 77 -8.53 0.38 -6.95
CA ASN A 77 -9.62 -0.32 -6.26
C ASN A 77 -10.33 -1.36 -7.15
N VAL A 78 -10.48 -1.07 -8.44
CA VAL A 78 -11.08 -2.03 -9.39
C VAL A 78 -10.22 -3.29 -9.54
N GLY A 79 -8.91 -3.12 -9.58
CA GLY A 79 -7.96 -4.24 -9.65
C GLY A 79 -8.00 -5.13 -8.41
N TYR A 80 -8.14 -4.55 -7.24
CA TYR A 80 -8.29 -5.30 -6.00
C TYR A 80 -9.58 -6.11 -5.98
N LEU A 81 -10.71 -5.49 -6.31
CA LEU A 81 -12.00 -6.20 -6.38
C LEU A 81 -12.01 -7.27 -7.46
N TYR A 82 -11.35 -7.01 -8.60
CA TYR A 82 -11.18 -8.03 -9.64
C TYR A 82 -10.38 -9.23 -9.12
N ALA A 83 -9.29 -9.00 -8.40
CA ALA A 83 -8.50 -10.07 -7.79
C ALA A 83 -9.33 -10.87 -6.77
N VAL A 84 -10.06 -10.19 -5.87
CA VAL A 84 -10.96 -10.82 -4.89
C VAL A 84 -12.03 -11.65 -5.59
N MET A 85 -12.69 -11.09 -6.60
CA MET A 85 -13.74 -11.78 -7.40
C MET A 85 -13.22 -13.05 -8.06
N ASN A 86 -11.92 -13.10 -8.41
CA ASN A 86 -11.25 -14.26 -8.98
C ASN A 86 -10.62 -15.19 -7.94
N GLY A 87 -10.93 -14.99 -6.66
CA GLY A 87 -10.51 -15.84 -5.54
C GLY A 87 -9.06 -15.64 -5.11
N ALA A 88 -8.60 -14.39 -5.07
CA ALA A 88 -7.27 -14.06 -4.58
C ALA A 88 -7.04 -14.58 -3.16
N GLU A 89 -5.91 -15.24 -2.95
CA GLU A 89 -5.37 -15.62 -1.65
C GLU A 89 -4.19 -14.74 -1.25
N LEU A 90 -3.61 -14.03 -2.21
CA LEU A 90 -2.60 -13.00 -2.02
C LEU A 90 -2.83 -11.89 -3.05
N ILE A 91 -2.72 -10.65 -2.61
CA ILE A 91 -2.66 -9.48 -3.49
C ILE A 91 -1.35 -8.75 -3.20
N TYR A 92 -0.52 -8.63 -4.22
CA TYR A 92 0.64 -7.74 -4.22
C TYR A 92 0.28 -6.49 -5.00
N GLU A 93 0.47 -5.34 -4.38
CA GLU A 93 0.29 -4.06 -5.05
C GLU A 93 1.62 -3.38 -5.31
N THR A 94 1.76 -2.81 -6.49
CA THR A 94 2.95 -2.07 -6.90
C THR A 94 2.58 -1.05 -7.99
N ASP A 95 3.55 -0.25 -8.39
CA ASP A 95 3.44 0.67 -9.50
C ASP A 95 4.25 0.19 -10.71
N ASP A 96 4.06 0.80 -11.87
CA ASP A 96 4.63 0.35 -13.14
C ASP A 96 6.11 0.71 -13.34
N ASP A 97 6.73 1.36 -12.36
CA ASP A 97 8.15 1.75 -12.33
C ASP A 97 8.99 1.06 -11.24
N ASN A 98 8.38 0.12 -10.49
CA ASN A 98 9.06 -0.68 -9.47
C ASN A 98 9.52 -2.01 -10.07
N ILE A 99 10.81 -2.13 -10.30
CA ILE A 99 11.39 -3.29 -10.98
C ILE A 99 11.77 -4.35 -9.94
N PRO A 100 11.20 -5.57 -10.00
CA PRO A 100 11.53 -6.63 -9.06
C PRO A 100 12.96 -7.13 -9.28
N TYR A 101 13.63 -7.48 -8.17
CA TYR A 101 14.89 -8.23 -8.24
C TYR A 101 14.64 -9.68 -8.66
N ASP A 102 15.65 -10.35 -9.20
CA ASP A 102 15.57 -11.76 -9.59
C ASP A 102 15.15 -12.68 -8.42
N SER A 103 15.46 -12.26 -7.19
CA SER A 103 15.08 -12.95 -5.95
C SER A 103 13.69 -12.58 -5.43
N TRP A 104 12.89 -11.78 -6.17
CA TRP A 104 11.63 -11.23 -5.67
C TRP A 104 10.68 -12.29 -5.12
N GLU A 105 10.50 -13.42 -5.81
CA GLU A 105 9.61 -14.50 -5.36
C GLU A 105 10.05 -15.15 -4.04
N SER A 106 11.33 -15.09 -3.70
CA SER A 106 11.84 -15.64 -2.45
C SER A 106 11.41 -14.84 -1.21
N PHE A 107 10.90 -13.63 -1.41
CA PHE A 107 10.34 -12.82 -0.30
C PHE A 107 8.90 -13.23 0.05
N PHE A 108 8.21 -14.03 -0.77
CA PHE A 108 6.79 -14.36 -0.60
C PHE A 108 6.52 -15.87 -0.75
N PRO A 109 5.79 -16.51 0.17
CA PRO A 109 5.42 -16.01 1.49
C PRO A 109 6.64 -15.96 2.40
N LEU A 110 6.79 -14.90 3.14
CA LEU A 110 7.77 -14.86 4.23
C LEU A 110 7.31 -15.80 5.33
N ASP A 111 7.70 -17.06 5.25
CA ASP A 111 7.68 -17.96 6.39
C ASP A 111 8.79 -17.50 7.34
N LEU A 112 8.44 -16.53 8.16
CA LEU A 112 9.35 -16.08 9.21
C LEU A 112 9.28 -17.07 10.37
N ASP A 113 9.81 -18.27 10.18
CA ASP A 113 10.21 -19.16 11.27
C ASP A 113 11.45 -18.63 12.01
N GLY A 114 11.87 -17.42 11.66
CA GLY A 114 13.02 -16.73 12.21
C GLY A 114 12.68 -15.68 13.26
N ASP A 115 13.72 -15.14 13.88
CA ASP A 115 13.62 -14.01 14.82
C ASP A 115 13.22 -12.75 14.03
N VAL A 116 12.04 -12.21 14.32
CA VAL A 116 11.55 -10.93 13.79
C VAL A 116 11.85 -9.87 14.84
N LYS A 117 12.48 -8.78 14.41
CA LYS A 117 12.62 -7.62 15.28
C LYS A 117 11.26 -6.96 15.45
N VAL A 118 10.89 -6.67 16.68
CA VAL A 118 9.60 -6.08 17.02
C VAL A 118 9.82 -4.74 17.65
N CYS A 119 9.11 -3.75 17.18
CA CYS A 119 8.99 -2.46 17.80
C CYS A 119 7.69 -2.44 18.62
N ASP A 120 7.83 -2.55 19.92
CA ASP A 120 6.79 -2.37 20.92
C ASP A 120 7.28 -1.32 21.95
N ASP A 121 6.48 -0.89 22.89
CA ASP A 121 6.83 0.13 23.91
C ASP A 121 7.45 1.44 23.34
N SER A 122 7.12 1.78 22.13
CA SER A 122 7.73 2.84 21.36
C SER A 122 6.90 4.10 21.37
N PRO A 123 7.48 5.23 20.96
CA PRO A 123 6.65 6.37 20.60
C PRO A 123 5.63 5.93 19.56
N LYS A 124 4.46 6.57 19.59
CA LYS A 124 3.32 6.28 18.71
C LYS A 124 3.72 6.19 17.22
N PHE A 125 4.68 7.01 16.79
CA PHE A 125 5.22 6.98 15.44
C PHE A 125 6.65 6.46 15.43
N VAL A 126 6.90 5.45 14.61
CA VAL A 126 8.21 4.84 14.40
C VAL A 126 8.62 4.97 12.94
N ASN A 127 9.79 5.51 12.70
CA ASN A 127 10.38 5.55 11.38
C ASN A 127 11.02 4.20 11.04
N ALA A 128 10.27 3.33 10.41
CA ALA A 128 10.74 1.99 10.04
C ALA A 128 11.99 2.02 9.13
N TYR A 129 12.19 3.07 8.32
CA TYR A 129 13.34 3.16 7.42
C TYR A 129 14.68 3.20 8.15
N HIS A 130 14.72 3.78 9.37
CA HIS A 130 15.94 3.78 10.20
C HIS A 130 16.38 2.38 10.65
N HIS A 131 15.48 1.38 10.60
CA HIS A 131 15.88 0.00 10.87
C HIS A 131 16.69 -0.60 9.72
N PHE A 132 16.53 -0.10 8.51
CA PHE A 132 17.12 -0.65 7.29
C PHE A 132 18.31 0.13 6.76
N CYS A 133 18.56 1.34 7.24
CA CYS A 133 19.75 2.13 6.90
C CYS A 133 20.03 3.20 7.96
N ASP A 134 21.29 3.66 8.01
CA ASP A 134 21.74 4.74 8.90
C ASP A 134 21.56 6.14 8.29
N ALA A 135 21.01 6.23 7.09
CA ALA A 135 20.79 7.52 6.43
C ALA A 135 19.67 8.31 7.14
N HIS A 136 19.79 9.63 7.11
CA HIS A 136 18.70 10.51 7.55
C HIS A 136 17.60 10.49 6.49
N ILE A 137 16.63 9.62 6.67
CA ILE A 137 15.52 9.35 5.75
C ILE A 137 14.24 9.05 6.53
N TRP A 138 13.09 9.36 5.94
CA TRP A 138 11.77 9.02 6.48
C TRP A 138 10.80 8.70 5.35
N PRO A 139 9.79 7.82 5.58
CA PRO A 139 8.77 7.53 4.59
C PRO A 139 7.82 8.71 4.39
N ARG A 140 7.27 8.85 3.18
CA ARG A 140 6.22 9.83 2.85
C ARG A 140 5.04 9.68 3.82
N GLY A 141 4.59 10.80 4.36
CA GLY A 141 3.50 10.84 5.33
C GLY A 141 3.91 10.59 6.78
N PHE A 142 5.21 10.39 7.07
CA PHE A 142 5.70 10.38 8.45
C PHE A 142 5.58 11.79 9.05
N PRO A 143 5.07 11.95 10.28
CA PRO A 143 4.92 13.28 10.89
C PRO A 143 6.26 14.03 10.94
N LEU A 144 6.32 15.21 10.35
CA LEU A 144 7.55 16.00 10.29
C LEU A 144 8.08 16.37 11.68
N THR A 145 7.18 16.57 12.66
CA THR A 145 7.53 16.82 14.07
C THR A 145 8.29 15.66 14.70
N GLN A 146 8.18 14.46 14.14
CA GLN A 146 8.80 13.23 14.66
C GLN A 146 10.05 12.79 13.88
N VAL A 147 10.42 13.47 12.78
CA VAL A 147 11.54 13.08 11.92
C VAL A 147 12.87 12.96 12.67
N LEU A 148 13.10 13.81 13.67
CA LEU A 148 14.32 13.80 14.48
C LEU A 148 14.26 12.85 15.68
N ASN A 149 13.10 12.22 15.94
CA ASN A 149 12.96 11.29 17.04
C ASN A 149 13.70 9.99 16.74
N GLN A 150 14.35 9.44 17.76
CA GLN A 150 14.98 8.13 17.63
C GLN A 150 13.90 7.04 17.57
N PRO A 151 14.16 5.95 16.85
CA PRO A 151 13.27 4.79 16.89
C PRO A 151 13.19 4.26 18.32
N GLY A 152 12.03 3.74 18.68
CA GLY A 152 11.85 3.08 19.96
C GLY A 152 12.68 1.82 20.10
N SER A 153 12.60 1.18 21.27
CA SER A 153 13.26 -0.10 21.52
C SER A 153 12.75 -1.17 20.55
N THR A 154 13.65 -1.99 20.04
CA THR A 154 13.29 -3.15 19.23
C THR A 154 13.57 -4.42 20.01
N GLN A 155 12.61 -5.33 20.05
CA GLN A 155 12.74 -6.65 20.66
C GLN A 155 12.75 -7.73 19.58
N LEU A 156 13.44 -8.82 19.85
CA LEU A 156 13.42 -10.01 19.00
C LEU A 156 12.30 -10.93 19.45
N LEU A 157 11.34 -11.20 18.60
CA LEU A 157 10.27 -12.16 18.82
C LEU A 157 10.40 -13.34 17.86
N LYS A 158 10.16 -14.54 18.41
CA LYS A 158 10.05 -15.77 17.61
C LYS A 158 8.59 -16.06 17.34
N ARG A 159 8.07 -15.64 16.20
CA ARG A 159 6.74 -16.04 15.73
C ARG A 159 6.62 -15.89 14.22
N PRO A 160 5.74 -16.69 13.59
CA PRO A 160 5.46 -16.56 12.16
C PRO A 160 4.80 -15.20 11.90
N ALA A 161 5.53 -14.26 11.31
CA ALA A 161 5.03 -12.91 11.04
C ALA A 161 3.80 -12.92 10.11
N ARG A 162 3.67 -13.91 9.24
CA ARG A 162 2.49 -14.11 8.38
C ARG A 162 1.18 -14.18 9.17
N LYS A 163 1.18 -14.78 10.38
CA LYS A 163 -0.03 -14.90 11.21
C LYS A 163 -0.39 -13.60 11.95
N ILE A 164 0.57 -12.71 12.12
CA ILE A 164 0.41 -11.48 12.90
C ILE A 164 0.49 -10.21 12.05
N ALA A 165 0.99 -10.31 10.81
CA ALA A 165 1.15 -9.23 9.87
C ALA A 165 0.44 -9.53 8.54
N PRO A 166 -0.87 -9.33 8.45
CA PRO A 166 -1.62 -9.56 7.21
C PRO A 166 -1.32 -8.52 6.13
N VAL A 167 -0.59 -7.46 6.47
CA VAL A 167 0.01 -6.50 5.56
C VAL A 167 1.51 -6.51 5.73
N GLN A 168 2.22 -6.65 4.62
CA GLN A 168 3.68 -6.69 4.60
C GLN A 168 4.22 -5.69 3.58
N GLN A 169 4.90 -4.66 4.08
CA GLN A 169 5.49 -3.59 3.29
C GLN A 169 6.94 -3.90 2.98
N GLY A 170 7.27 -4.16 1.73
CA GLY A 170 8.64 -4.17 1.25
C GLY A 170 9.17 -2.75 1.00
N LEU A 171 10.46 -2.55 1.23
CA LEU A 171 11.12 -1.31 0.83
C LEU A 171 11.48 -1.36 -0.67
N ALA A 172 11.78 -0.20 -1.24
CA ALA A 172 12.33 -0.08 -2.59
C ALA A 172 13.70 0.59 -2.54
N ASP A 173 14.69 0.02 -3.22
CA ASP A 173 16.00 0.65 -3.37
C ASP A 173 15.96 1.77 -4.41
N LEU A 174 16.97 2.61 -4.40
CA LEU A 174 17.26 3.78 -5.22
C LEU A 174 16.30 4.94 -4.95
N GLU A 175 15.01 4.77 -5.23
CA GLU A 175 13.99 5.81 -5.10
C GLU A 175 12.85 5.33 -4.17
N PRO A 176 13.12 5.13 -2.86
CA PRO A 176 12.08 4.76 -1.91
C PRO A 176 10.98 5.82 -1.84
N ASP A 177 9.83 5.43 -1.34
CA ASP A 177 8.71 6.36 -1.17
C ASP A 177 8.97 7.33 -0.01
N VAL A 178 9.61 8.43 -0.34
CA VAL A 178 9.87 9.58 0.53
C VAL A 178 9.10 10.79 0.06
N ASP A 179 8.88 11.76 0.93
CA ASP A 179 8.13 12.96 0.62
C ASP A 179 8.92 14.00 -0.20
N ALA A 180 8.22 15.01 -0.67
CA ALA A 180 8.84 16.07 -1.48
C ALA A 180 9.82 16.93 -0.68
N ILE A 181 9.66 17.07 0.64
CA ILE A 181 10.63 17.79 1.49
C ILE A 181 11.97 17.06 1.49
N TYR A 182 11.96 15.73 1.71
CA TYR A 182 13.18 14.93 1.61
C TYR A 182 13.84 15.09 0.24
N ARG A 183 13.06 14.99 -0.84
CA ARG A 183 13.58 15.06 -2.22
C ARG A 183 14.15 16.42 -2.58
N LEU A 184 13.52 17.50 -2.11
CA LEU A 184 13.95 18.88 -2.37
C LEU A 184 15.19 19.28 -1.52
N THR A 185 15.41 18.63 -0.38
CA THR A 185 16.45 19.02 0.57
C THR A 185 17.64 18.07 0.60
N ILE A 186 17.40 16.77 0.51
CA ILE A 186 18.43 15.72 0.58
C ILE A 186 18.59 15.02 -0.76
N GLY A 187 17.51 14.47 -1.33
CA GLY A 187 17.40 13.97 -2.71
C GLY A 187 18.43 12.94 -3.15
N LYS A 188 18.90 12.08 -2.26
CA LYS A 188 19.91 11.06 -2.56
C LYS A 188 19.25 9.70 -2.75
N PRO A 189 19.68 8.91 -3.77
CA PRO A 189 19.30 7.51 -3.87
C PRO A 189 19.74 6.73 -2.62
N ILE A 190 18.89 5.81 -2.18
CA ILE A 190 19.12 5.00 -0.98
C ILE A 190 19.19 3.52 -1.35
N THR A 191 20.13 2.82 -0.73
CA THR A 191 20.16 1.35 -0.72
C THR A 191 20.00 0.89 0.72
N PHE A 192 18.98 0.10 0.96
CA PHE A 192 18.68 -0.43 2.29
C PHE A 192 19.43 -1.73 2.57
N SER A 193 19.53 -2.09 3.86
CA SER A 193 20.08 -3.39 4.27
C SER A 193 19.18 -4.53 3.77
N LYS A 194 19.82 -5.61 3.29
CA LYS A 194 19.12 -6.82 2.84
C LYS A 194 18.95 -7.82 4.01
N ASN A 195 18.00 -8.75 3.84
CA ASN A 195 17.76 -9.88 4.75
C ASN A 195 17.43 -9.47 6.19
N THR A 196 16.68 -8.40 6.37
CA THR A 196 16.16 -7.98 7.67
C THR A 196 14.68 -7.65 7.58
N SER A 197 14.00 -7.69 8.70
CA SER A 197 12.59 -7.32 8.83
C SER A 197 12.33 -6.64 10.16
N LEU A 198 11.28 -5.84 10.21
CA LEU A 198 10.79 -5.15 11.40
C LEU A 198 9.28 -5.31 11.48
N TYR A 199 8.78 -5.89 12.56
CA TYR A 199 7.36 -5.90 12.86
C TYR A 199 7.01 -4.72 13.76
N LEU A 200 6.05 -3.93 13.31
CA LEU A 200 5.45 -2.88 14.12
C LEU A 200 4.25 -3.45 14.85
N ALA A 201 4.37 -3.54 16.17
CA ALA A 201 3.31 -4.05 17.04
C ALA A 201 2.08 -3.12 17.06
N PRO A 202 0.90 -3.62 17.46
CA PRO A 202 -0.30 -2.81 17.62
C PRO A 202 -0.05 -1.57 18.49
N GLY A 203 -0.60 -0.43 18.08
CA GLY A 203 -0.40 0.86 18.76
C GLY A 203 0.77 1.68 18.22
N THR A 204 1.63 1.08 17.39
CA THR A 204 2.77 1.75 16.75
C THR A 204 2.46 2.01 15.27
N TYR A 205 2.64 3.25 14.82
CA TYR A 205 2.36 3.68 13.46
C TYR A 205 3.63 4.02 12.68
N CYS A 206 3.66 3.57 11.44
CA CYS A 206 4.55 4.05 10.39
C CYS A 206 3.75 4.11 9.09
N PRO A 207 3.80 5.19 8.30
CA PRO A 207 3.13 5.17 7.01
C PRO A 207 3.70 4.07 6.14
N PHE A 208 2.80 3.36 5.46
CA PHE A 208 3.13 2.45 4.38
C PHE A 208 2.28 2.79 3.15
N ASN A 209 2.69 2.34 2.00
CA ASN A 209 2.22 2.82 0.71
C ASN A 209 1.83 1.67 -0.22
N SER A 210 1.56 1.98 -1.49
CA SER A 210 1.21 1.01 -2.54
C SER A 210 2.36 0.68 -3.49
N GLN A 211 3.60 1.01 -3.13
CA GLN A 211 4.76 0.80 -3.99
C GLN A 211 5.24 -0.66 -4.02
N ASN A 212 5.22 -1.35 -2.87
CA ASN A 212 5.76 -2.71 -2.71
C ASN A 212 5.07 -3.39 -1.51
N THR A 213 3.79 -3.74 -1.63
CA THR A 213 3.00 -4.18 -0.48
C THR A 213 2.24 -5.46 -0.77
N LEU A 214 2.37 -6.43 0.13
CA LEU A 214 1.67 -7.71 0.09
C LEU A 214 0.51 -7.69 1.09
N TRP A 215 -0.66 -8.18 0.63
CA TRP A 215 -1.88 -8.25 1.40
C TRP A 215 -2.40 -9.69 1.47
N TYR A 216 -2.76 -10.14 2.67
CA TYR A 216 -3.44 -11.40 2.91
C TYR A 216 -4.96 -11.19 3.03
N PRO A 217 -5.79 -12.23 2.86
CA PRO A 217 -7.24 -12.11 2.74
C PRO A 217 -7.90 -11.34 3.90
N GLU A 218 -7.43 -11.51 5.11
CA GLU A 218 -7.98 -10.84 6.30
C GLU A 218 -7.77 -9.31 6.30
N ALA A 219 -6.89 -8.80 5.43
CA ALA A 219 -6.66 -7.37 5.24
C ALA A 219 -7.25 -6.81 3.94
N PHE A 220 -7.86 -7.63 3.09
CA PHE A 220 -8.45 -7.15 1.83
C PHE A 220 -9.50 -6.04 2.00
N PRO A 221 -10.33 -6.03 3.06
CA PRO A 221 -11.23 -4.91 3.31
C PRO A 221 -10.51 -3.56 3.38
N TYR A 222 -9.27 -3.53 3.87
CA TYR A 222 -8.49 -2.31 4.12
C TYR A 222 -7.70 -1.82 2.90
N LEU A 223 -7.84 -2.45 1.74
CA LEU A 223 -7.21 -2.03 0.47
C LEU A 223 -7.82 -0.74 -0.11
N PHE A 224 -8.98 -0.30 0.36
CA PHE A 224 -9.73 0.83 -0.16
C PHE A 224 -8.88 2.11 -0.26
N LEU A 225 -8.84 2.69 -1.44
CA LEU A 225 -8.18 3.97 -1.73
C LEU A 225 -9.24 5.07 -1.88
N PRO A 226 -9.27 6.10 -1.01
CA PRO A 226 -10.16 7.25 -1.17
C PRO A 226 -9.83 8.03 -2.45
N ALA A 227 -10.85 8.67 -3.05
CA ALA A 227 -10.74 9.35 -4.34
C ALA A 227 -10.86 10.89 -4.25
N SER A 228 -11.27 11.43 -3.09
CA SER A 228 -11.42 12.88 -2.90
C SER A 228 -10.13 13.57 -2.46
N VAL A 229 -9.15 12.81 -2.05
CA VAL A 229 -7.84 13.32 -1.59
C VAL A 229 -6.82 13.33 -2.74
N PRO A 230 -5.76 14.15 -2.65
CA PRO A 230 -4.68 14.12 -3.64
C PRO A 230 -4.08 12.72 -3.81
N SER A 231 -3.66 12.37 -5.02
CA SER A 231 -3.09 11.04 -5.30
C SER A 231 -1.84 10.73 -4.47
N ARG A 232 -1.11 11.76 -4.01
CA ARG A 232 0.04 11.61 -3.12
C ARG A 232 -0.34 11.33 -1.65
N VAL A 233 -1.63 11.42 -1.31
CA VAL A 233 -2.17 11.26 0.05
C VAL A 233 -2.91 9.94 0.20
N THR A 234 -3.59 9.48 -0.85
CA THR A 234 -4.61 8.43 -0.79
C THR A 234 -4.10 7.11 -0.21
N ASP A 235 -2.97 6.60 -0.69
CA ASP A 235 -2.38 5.33 -0.23
C ASP A 235 -1.77 5.43 1.18
N ILE A 236 -1.24 6.59 1.54
CA ILE A 236 -0.68 6.84 2.87
C ILE A 236 -1.80 6.88 3.92
N TRP A 237 -2.89 7.60 3.65
CA TRP A 237 -4.02 7.63 4.57
C TRP A 237 -4.69 6.26 4.68
N ARG A 238 -4.86 5.53 3.55
CA ARG A 238 -5.26 4.14 3.57
C ARG A 238 -4.36 3.31 4.50
N GLY A 239 -3.04 3.53 4.44
CA GLY A 239 -2.07 2.85 5.27
C GLY A 239 -2.31 3.09 6.77
N TYR A 240 -2.58 4.31 7.19
CA TYR A 240 -2.91 4.63 8.59
C TYR A 240 -4.26 4.05 9.01
N ILE A 241 -5.28 4.14 8.15
CA ILE A 241 -6.60 3.55 8.41
C ILE A 241 -6.46 2.03 8.59
N ALA A 242 -5.77 1.35 7.68
CA ALA A 242 -5.53 -0.09 7.77
C ALA A 242 -4.83 -0.48 9.08
N GLN A 243 -3.78 0.24 9.47
CA GLN A 243 -3.08 -0.01 10.74
C GLN A 243 -4.04 0.09 11.93
N ARG A 244 -4.92 1.09 11.98
CA ARG A 244 -5.88 1.20 13.09
C ARG A 244 -6.73 -0.06 13.24
N PHE A 245 -7.29 -0.58 12.14
CA PHE A 245 -8.15 -1.76 12.19
C PHE A 245 -7.37 -3.06 12.44
N LEU A 246 -6.12 -3.12 12.00
CA LEU A 246 -5.21 -4.21 12.38
C LEU A 246 -4.91 -4.17 13.88
N HIS A 247 -4.63 -3.00 14.45
CA HIS A 247 -4.39 -2.82 15.89
C HIS A 247 -5.60 -3.26 16.72
N MET A 248 -6.82 -2.97 16.29
CA MET A 248 -8.03 -3.45 16.96
C MET A 248 -8.17 -4.98 16.98
N GLN A 249 -7.46 -5.67 16.08
CA GLN A 249 -7.40 -7.13 16.01
C GLN A 249 -6.12 -7.71 16.62
N ASP A 250 -5.36 -6.93 17.37
CA ASP A 250 -4.04 -7.32 17.92
C ASP A 250 -3.04 -7.75 16.82
N LYS A 251 -3.09 -7.06 15.65
CA LYS A 251 -2.21 -7.30 14.51
C LYS A 251 -1.46 -6.02 14.15
N GLY A 252 -0.26 -6.18 13.60
CA GLY A 252 0.57 -5.07 13.14
C GLY A 252 0.96 -5.20 11.67
N VAL A 253 1.93 -4.41 11.26
CA VAL A 253 2.50 -4.40 9.91
C VAL A 253 3.93 -4.88 9.95
N LEU A 254 4.31 -5.74 9.00
CA LEU A 254 5.69 -6.16 8.80
C LEU A 254 6.33 -5.31 7.72
N PHE A 255 7.47 -4.72 8.04
CA PHE A 255 8.38 -4.13 7.05
C PHE A 255 9.52 -5.12 6.76
N PHE A 256 9.92 -5.22 5.49
CA PHE A 256 11.02 -6.10 5.08
C PHE A 256 11.93 -5.43 4.05
N SER A 257 13.10 -6.03 3.89
CA SER A 257 14.15 -5.57 2.98
C SER A 257 13.65 -5.34 1.55
N PRO A 258 14.32 -4.49 0.77
CA PRO A 258 13.92 -4.23 -0.61
C PRO A 258 13.83 -5.50 -1.45
N SER A 259 12.67 -5.72 -2.06
CA SER A 259 12.44 -6.74 -3.08
C SER A 259 12.37 -6.15 -4.49
N VAL A 260 12.28 -4.82 -4.57
CA VAL A 260 12.26 -4.05 -5.81
C VAL A 260 13.24 -2.88 -5.74
N TYR A 261 13.56 -2.30 -6.89
CA TYR A 261 14.17 -0.99 -7.00
C TYR A 261 13.32 -0.12 -7.94
N GLN A 262 13.28 1.18 -7.67
CA GLN A 262 12.52 2.11 -8.50
C GLN A 262 13.45 2.95 -9.37
N GLU A 263 13.18 2.96 -10.68
CA GLU A 263 13.73 3.93 -11.63
C GLU A 263 12.64 4.99 -11.87
N ARG A 264 12.64 6.03 -11.03
CA ARG A 264 11.55 6.99 -10.96
C ARG A 264 11.40 7.79 -12.25
N ASN A 265 10.16 7.93 -12.71
CA ASN A 265 9.78 8.87 -13.75
C ASN A 265 10.02 10.33 -13.33
N TYR A 266 10.16 11.24 -14.28
CA TYR A 266 10.29 12.66 -13.98
C TYR A 266 9.04 13.19 -13.25
N HIS A 267 9.27 13.87 -12.13
CA HIS A 267 8.24 14.53 -11.33
C HIS A 267 8.53 16.01 -11.11
N ASN A 268 7.48 16.81 -11.06
CA ASN A 268 7.57 18.17 -10.58
C ASN A 268 7.49 18.16 -9.04
N LEU A 269 8.64 18.23 -8.38
CA LEU A 269 8.73 18.15 -6.91
C LEU A 269 7.97 19.25 -6.17
N HIS A 270 7.82 20.44 -6.75
CA HIS A 270 6.99 21.49 -6.15
C HIS A 270 5.49 21.14 -6.24
N HIS A 271 5.08 20.48 -7.31
CA HIS A 271 3.70 19.98 -7.41
C HIS A 271 3.46 18.85 -6.41
N ASP A 272 4.40 17.91 -6.28
CA ASP A 272 4.35 16.85 -5.27
C ASP A 272 4.23 17.46 -3.86
N PHE A 273 5.06 18.48 -3.54
CA PHE A 273 4.99 19.18 -2.26
C PHE A 273 3.60 19.75 -1.96
N ILE A 274 2.98 20.42 -2.95
CA ILE A 274 1.63 20.97 -2.79
C ILE A 274 0.60 19.86 -2.54
N GLN A 275 0.71 18.73 -3.25
CA GLN A 275 -0.19 17.60 -3.06
C GLN A 275 -0.01 16.88 -1.72
N GLU A 276 1.14 17.02 -1.07
CA GLU A 276 1.47 16.37 0.19
C GLU A 276 1.19 17.24 1.43
N ILE A 277 0.68 18.46 1.27
CA ILE A 277 0.46 19.41 2.38
C ILE A 277 -0.32 18.78 3.55
N GLU A 278 -1.35 18.01 3.26
CA GLU A 278 -2.15 17.38 4.31
C GLU A 278 -1.38 16.30 5.07
N LEU A 279 -0.44 15.62 4.41
CA LEU A 279 0.45 14.67 5.09
C LEU A 279 1.37 15.39 6.09
N TYR A 280 1.84 16.60 5.74
CA TYR A 280 2.72 17.38 6.61
C TYR A 280 2.01 17.97 7.82
N THR A 281 0.76 18.38 7.64
CA THR A 281 0.04 19.20 8.61
C THR A 281 -1.00 18.44 9.42
N ARG A 282 -1.49 17.28 8.93
CA ARG A 282 -2.66 16.63 9.51
C ARG A 282 -2.47 15.15 9.87
N THR A 283 -1.31 14.54 9.60
CA THR A 283 -1.10 13.10 9.90
C THR A 283 -1.29 12.79 11.40
N GLU A 284 -0.78 13.62 12.30
CA GLU A 284 -0.95 13.40 13.75
C GLU A 284 -2.41 13.56 14.19
N GLU A 285 -3.14 14.51 13.59
CA GLU A 285 -4.58 14.68 13.79
C GLU A 285 -5.35 13.44 13.28
N LEU A 286 -5.04 12.97 12.07
CA LEU A 286 -5.66 11.76 11.51
C LEU A 286 -5.50 10.57 12.45
N VAL A 287 -4.28 10.29 12.90
CA VAL A 287 -4.01 9.17 13.81
C VAL A 287 -4.74 9.35 15.14
N SER A 288 -4.86 10.59 15.65
CA SER A 288 -5.63 10.85 16.87
C SER A 288 -7.12 10.58 16.70
N VAL A 289 -7.70 10.94 15.55
CA VAL A 289 -9.11 10.63 15.22
C VAL A 289 -9.30 9.11 15.05
N LEU A 290 -8.36 8.44 14.39
CA LEU A 290 -8.41 6.98 14.22
C LEU A 290 -8.33 6.25 15.56
N ASP A 291 -7.44 6.65 16.47
CA ASP A 291 -7.30 6.01 17.79
C ASP A 291 -8.54 6.22 18.67
N ALA A 292 -9.21 7.35 18.53
CA ALA A 292 -10.47 7.62 19.23
C ALA A 292 -11.67 6.84 18.64
N TYR A 293 -11.53 6.29 17.43
CA TYR A 293 -12.58 5.54 16.76
C TYR A 293 -12.53 4.05 17.16
N HIS A 294 -13.63 3.56 17.75
CA HIS A 294 -13.75 2.18 18.26
C HIS A 294 -14.90 1.38 17.63
N ALA A 295 -15.59 1.97 16.65
CA ALA A 295 -16.64 1.27 15.92
C ALA A 295 -16.06 0.41 14.78
N ASP A 296 -16.95 -0.21 14.00
CA ASP A 296 -16.58 -1.07 12.90
C ASP A 296 -15.96 -0.31 11.70
N TYR A 297 -15.37 -1.07 10.78
CA TYR A 297 -14.71 -0.50 9.59
C TYR A 297 -15.72 0.22 8.67
N ALA A 298 -16.99 -0.22 8.63
CA ALA A 298 -17.99 0.34 7.73
C ALA A 298 -18.32 1.81 8.02
N GLY A 299 -18.19 2.26 9.27
CA GLY A 299 -18.48 3.65 9.66
C GLY A 299 -17.27 4.60 9.62
N ILE A 300 -16.07 4.12 9.26
CA ILE A 300 -14.87 4.97 9.36
C ILE A 300 -14.89 6.19 8.44
N MET A 301 -15.47 6.06 7.25
CA MET A 301 -15.48 7.19 6.30
C MET A 301 -16.40 8.32 6.73
N GLU A 302 -17.51 8.03 7.43
CA GLU A 302 -18.36 9.05 8.06
C GLU A 302 -17.59 9.81 9.16
N GLN A 303 -16.79 9.10 9.95
CA GLN A 303 -15.93 9.73 10.95
C GLN A 303 -14.88 10.65 10.30
N LEU A 304 -14.24 10.19 9.24
CA LEU A 304 -13.24 10.98 8.52
C LEU A 304 -13.87 12.18 7.79
N LEU A 305 -15.08 12.05 7.29
CA LEU A 305 -15.87 13.17 6.72
C LEU A 305 -16.15 14.25 7.77
N GLN A 306 -16.59 13.87 8.98
CA GLN A 306 -16.85 14.81 10.08
C GLN A 306 -15.62 15.63 10.44
N HIS A 307 -14.42 15.06 10.32
CA HIS A 307 -13.15 15.70 10.55
C HIS A 307 -12.51 16.29 9.28
N GLN A 308 -13.24 16.31 8.16
CA GLN A 308 -12.80 16.90 6.88
C GLN A 308 -11.49 16.30 6.32
N PHE A 309 -11.27 15.00 6.54
CA PHE A 309 -10.17 14.26 5.89
C PHE A 309 -10.58 13.74 4.50
N VAL A 310 -11.85 13.47 4.29
CA VAL A 310 -12.43 13.00 3.04
C VAL A 310 -13.68 13.80 2.71
N GLN A 311 -14.22 13.63 1.50
CA GLN A 311 -15.48 14.25 1.08
C GLN A 311 -16.61 13.21 1.01
N GLN A 312 -17.85 13.69 0.85
CA GLN A 312 -19.04 12.82 0.76
C GLN A 312 -18.91 11.74 -0.31
N GLU A 313 -18.24 12.04 -1.42
CA GLU A 313 -18.04 11.07 -2.48
C GLU A 313 -17.23 9.83 -2.03
N ASP A 314 -16.27 9.99 -1.09
CA ASP A 314 -15.55 8.85 -0.55
C ASP A 314 -16.41 8.00 0.38
N VAL A 315 -17.34 8.62 1.11
CA VAL A 315 -18.31 7.87 1.92
C VAL A 315 -19.20 7.02 1.02
N ASP A 316 -19.67 7.59 -0.09
CA ASP A 316 -20.54 6.87 -1.04
C ASP A 316 -19.75 5.77 -1.78
N LEU A 317 -18.53 6.07 -2.21
CA LEU A 317 -17.60 5.12 -2.82
C LEU A 317 -17.25 3.96 -1.87
N PHE A 318 -17.02 4.29 -0.60
CA PHE A 318 -16.70 3.29 0.42
C PHE A 318 -17.89 2.37 0.74
N LYS A 319 -19.11 2.89 0.76
CA LYS A 319 -20.32 2.07 0.89
C LYS A 319 -20.45 1.08 -0.27
N ALA A 320 -20.16 1.53 -1.49
CA ALA A 320 -20.12 0.66 -2.65
C ALA A 320 -19.03 -0.42 -2.51
N TRP A 321 -17.82 -0.05 -2.05
CA TRP A 321 -16.71 -0.96 -1.76
C TRP A 321 -17.10 -2.06 -0.76
N ILE A 322 -17.67 -1.68 0.38
CA ILE A 322 -18.12 -2.62 1.41
C ILE A 322 -19.23 -3.55 0.88
N SER A 323 -20.17 -2.99 0.09
CA SER A 323 -21.22 -3.79 -0.55
C SER A 323 -20.66 -4.83 -1.51
N ASP A 324 -19.71 -4.43 -2.35
CA ASP A 324 -19.05 -5.34 -3.31
C ASP A 324 -18.27 -6.44 -2.58
N LEU A 325 -17.48 -6.10 -1.56
CA LEU A 325 -16.74 -7.09 -0.75
C LEU A 325 -17.66 -8.07 -0.03
N THR A 326 -18.78 -7.58 0.52
CA THR A 326 -19.78 -8.43 1.18
C THR A 326 -20.38 -9.42 0.17
N GLN A 327 -20.73 -8.95 -1.03
CA GLN A 327 -21.26 -9.80 -2.10
C GLN A 327 -20.23 -10.85 -2.55
N LEU A 328 -18.93 -10.52 -2.51
CA LEU A 328 -17.84 -11.42 -2.85
C LEU A 328 -17.40 -12.34 -1.70
N GLY A 329 -17.98 -12.19 -0.49
CA GLY A 329 -17.65 -12.99 0.69
C GLY A 329 -16.26 -12.70 1.26
N ALA A 330 -15.79 -11.46 1.13
CA ALA A 330 -14.45 -11.02 1.54
C ALA A 330 -14.47 -9.94 2.64
N MET A 331 -15.58 -9.85 3.40
CA MET A 331 -15.72 -9.01 4.60
C MET A 331 -15.48 -9.82 5.87
#